data_644a19037ade454dc93db85bb1ac04ab
#
_entry.id   644a19037ade454dc93db85bb1ac04ab
#
_cell.length_a   1.000
_cell.length_b   1.000
_cell.length_c   1.000
_cell.angle_alpha   90.00
_cell.angle_beta   90.00
_cell.angle_gamma   90.00
#
_symmetry.space_group_name_H-M   'P 1'
#
loop_
_entity.id
_entity.type
_entity.pdbx_description
1 polymer ?
#
loop_
_entity_poly.entity_id
_entity_poly.type
_entity_poly.pdbx_seq_one_letter_code
_entity_poly.pdbx_strand_id
1 'polypeptide(L)'
;MKASRPQLTRIKSRVLIALAAASVVTLLHLFAVTWRADAWMYDTLTASPVVDDRILVVAIDEKSLAELGRWPWSRRTHAELVTRLNTAGVRGIAMNILLSEPALFDPEGDALLAQALNKSGKVVLPVYAEAARLNGPSVELMPIPEFAASAASLGHVDMALDSDGVARSMFLRAGLGSPHWPSLALALSQIGTDKPDPTAELPGRRDADLQEASSHRWVRDYQVLVPYIDPPNGFQSVSYVDVVKGRVPASQLRGRWVLVGVTAAGMGSEPATPGWYATEPRLSGVDYQANALNMLVRQEAVVPLSMAAQIGLSILLVIMPLLLFGLPGLHRLWRPILLVLLAVPLLSWLLLRIGHVWYPPMSALLVLALGASMRILRMLRRTRQQAQSDALTGLANRTKFDEYLEQELRLSRRNGQALSLLLLDVDHFKKLNDGLGHPAGDEVLRELATILRGRARRPRDLVARLGGDEFAVLLPETTPQAAAAIATTIHVDVANLSSRSGSHVPLPPFTASIGIHTSQNEEETAADVFEQADNALYKAKQAGRNRSFSHTGERGFAQG
;
A
#
# COMPACT_ATOMS: atom_id res chain seq x y z
N MET A 1 23.03 21.51 29.81
CA MET A 1 23.72 20.47 29.00
C MET A 1 23.53 20.78 27.50
N LYS A 2 24.55 21.31 26.80
CA LYS A 2 24.47 21.58 25.35
C LYS A 2 24.68 20.26 24.61
N ALA A 3 23.68 19.80 23.85
CA ALA A 3 23.82 18.62 23.00
C ALA A 3 24.98 18.80 22.02
N SER A 4 25.83 17.80 21.86
CA SER A 4 26.98 17.84 20.96
C SER A 4 26.51 17.99 19.49
N ARG A 5 27.24 18.76 18.65
CA ARG A 5 26.90 19.01 17.22
C ARG A 5 26.46 17.76 16.43
N PRO A 6 27.05 16.54 16.60
CA PRO A 6 26.60 15.34 15.89
C PRO A 6 25.23 14.79 16.36
N GLN A 7 24.79 15.11 17.58
CA GLN A 7 23.46 14.73 18.07
C GLN A 7 22.38 15.62 17.47
N LEU A 8 22.62 16.93 17.34
CA LEU A 8 21.69 17.88 16.72
C LEU A 8 21.44 17.57 15.23
N THR A 9 22.46 17.18 14.47
CA THR A 9 22.30 16.79 13.05
C THR A 9 21.49 15.51 12.89
N ARG A 10 21.66 14.54 13.79
CA ARG A 10 20.86 13.30 13.78
C ARG A 10 19.39 13.55 14.14
N ILE A 11 19.10 14.43 15.07
CA ILE A 11 17.73 14.81 15.44
C ILE A 11 17.05 15.54 14.26
N LYS A 12 17.73 16.54 13.65
CA LYS A 12 17.21 17.27 12.49
C LYS A 12 16.87 16.34 11.33
N SER A 13 17.74 15.39 11.01
CA SER A 13 17.47 14.43 9.92
C SER A 13 16.28 13.51 10.20
N ARG A 14 16.04 13.11 11.46
CA ARG A 14 14.88 12.30 11.85
C ARG A 14 13.57 13.08 11.74
N VAL A 15 13.58 14.32 12.21
CA VAL A 15 12.42 15.21 12.11
C VAL A 15 12.07 15.43 10.62
N LEU A 16 13.06 15.66 9.77
CA LEU A 16 12.84 15.81 8.33
C LEU A 16 12.23 14.55 7.70
N ILE A 17 12.73 13.37 8.06
CA ILE A 17 12.18 12.09 7.57
C ILE A 17 10.74 11.89 8.07
N ALA A 18 10.45 12.22 9.33
CA ALA A 18 9.11 12.11 9.89
C ALA A 18 8.13 13.07 9.20
N LEU A 19 8.54 14.32 8.94
CA LEU A 19 7.74 15.29 8.20
C LEU A 19 7.50 14.84 6.75
N ALA A 20 8.52 14.33 6.08
CA ALA A 20 8.37 13.80 4.73
C ALA A 20 7.40 12.60 4.70
N ALA A 21 7.52 11.68 5.65
CA ALA A 21 6.61 10.53 5.76
C ALA A 21 5.17 10.97 6.05
N ALA A 22 4.96 11.93 6.95
CA ALA A 22 3.65 12.51 7.23
C ALA A 22 3.04 13.17 5.98
N SER A 23 3.84 13.95 5.24
CA SER A 23 3.39 14.58 3.99
C SER A 23 3.00 13.55 2.94
N VAL A 24 3.78 12.47 2.78
CA VAL A 24 3.45 11.39 1.84
C VAL A 24 2.15 10.69 2.23
N VAL A 25 1.95 10.35 3.51
CA VAL A 25 0.70 9.76 4.02
C VAL A 25 -0.48 10.67 3.73
N THR A 26 -0.34 11.96 4.01
CA THR A 26 -1.41 12.96 3.76
C THR A 26 -1.76 13.02 2.27
N LEU A 27 -0.77 13.09 1.39
CA LEU A 27 -0.99 13.09 -0.06
C LEU A 27 -1.67 11.80 -0.55
N LEU A 28 -1.25 10.62 -0.05
CA LEU A 28 -1.87 9.35 -0.41
C LEU A 28 -3.36 9.31 -0.05
N HIS A 29 -3.77 9.90 1.08
CA HIS A 29 -5.17 10.00 1.49
C HIS A 29 -5.93 11.05 0.66
N LEU A 30 -5.37 12.24 0.46
CA LEU A 30 -6.02 13.32 -0.29
C LEU A 30 -6.28 12.93 -1.75
N PHE A 31 -5.36 12.22 -2.38
CA PHE A 31 -5.51 11.73 -3.75
C PHE A 31 -6.10 10.33 -3.85
N ALA A 32 -6.53 9.76 -2.73
CA ALA A 32 -7.12 8.42 -2.64
C ALA A 32 -6.30 7.34 -3.39
N VAL A 33 -4.96 7.41 -3.37
CA VAL A 33 -4.09 6.54 -4.17
C VAL A 33 -4.25 5.06 -3.81
N THR A 34 -4.50 4.75 -2.54
CA THR A 34 -4.60 3.38 -2.01
C THR A 34 -6.02 2.85 -1.95
N TRP A 35 -7.02 3.62 -2.40
CA TRP A 35 -8.43 3.31 -2.19
C TRP A 35 -8.85 1.90 -2.66
N ARG A 36 -8.32 1.43 -3.82
CA ARG A 36 -8.63 0.07 -4.32
C ARG A 36 -8.12 -1.03 -3.41
N ALA A 37 -6.91 -0.85 -2.86
CA ALA A 37 -6.33 -1.79 -1.93
C ALA A 37 -7.07 -1.76 -0.58
N ASP A 38 -7.47 -0.57 -0.14
CA ASP A 38 -8.28 -0.40 1.07
C ASP A 38 -9.68 -1.02 0.91
N ALA A 39 -10.33 -0.83 -0.24
CA ALA A 39 -11.61 -1.45 -0.59
C ALA A 39 -11.50 -2.99 -0.62
N TRP A 40 -10.48 -3.52 -1.31
CA TRP A 40 -10.21 -4.97 -1.32
C TRP A 40 -10.00 -5.52 0.10
N MET A 41 -9.27 -4.79 0.93
CA MET A 41 -9.04 -5.21 2.31
C MET A 41 -10.32 -5.16 3.15
N TYR A 42 -11.16 -4.12 2.98
CA TYR A 42 -12.47 -4.04 3.60
C TYR A 42 -13.33 -5.24 3.23
N ASP A 43 -13.48 -5.50 1.92
CA ASP A 43 -14.26 -6.62 1.40
C ASP A 43 -13.77 -7.97 1.95
N THR A 44 -12.44 -8.12 2.14
CA THR A 44 -11.82 -9.36 2.66
C THR A 44 -12.02 -9.53 4.17
N LEU A 45 -12.01 -8.44 4.93
CA LEU A 45 -12.08 -8.47 6.40
C LEU A 45 -13.52 -8.42 6.94
N THR A 46 -14.47 -7.92 6.12
CA THR A 46 -15.88 -7.85 6.50
C THR A 46 -16.47 -9.26 6.50
N ALA A 47 -17.05 -9.66 7.62
CA ALA A 47 -17.77 -10.92 7.69
C ALA A 47 -19.20 -10.73 7.20
N SER A 48 -19.74 -11.76 6.57
CA SER A 48 -21.16 -11.84 6.29
C SER A 48 -21.97 -11.76 7.59
N PRO A 49 -22.94 -10.82 7.70
CA PRO A 49 -23.77 -10.70 8.87
C PRO A 49 -24.77 -11.85 8.95
N VAL A 50 -25.30 -12.07 10.14
CA VAL A 50 -26.40 -13.02 10.32
C VAL A 50 -27.70 -12.40 9.82
N VAL A 51 -28.48 -13.16 9.08
CA VAL A 51 -29.82 -12.74 8.59
C VAL A 51 -30.79 -12.63 9.75
N ASP A 52 -31.52 -11.52 9.82
CA ASP A 52 -32.64 -11.38 10.73
C ASP A 52 -33.89 -11.99 10.09
N ASP A 53 -34.43 -13.06 10.69
CA ASP A 53 -35.58 -13.79 10.20
C ASP A 53 -36.87 -12.95 10.11
N ARG A 54 -36.89 -11.78 10.74
CA ARG A 54 -38.03 -10.85 10.67
C ARG A 54 -38.06 -10.03 9.38
N ILE A 55 -37.06 -10.14 8.53
CA ILE A 55 -36.99 -9.46 7.24
C ILE A 55 -37.46 -10.42 6.14
N LEU A 56 -38.40 -9.96 5.32
CA LEU A 56 -38.96 -10.73 4.22
C LEU A 56 -38.97 -9.88 2.95
N VAL A 57 -38.57 -10.44 1.83
CA VAL A 57 -38.68 -9.81 0.51
C VAL A 57 -39.92 -10.33 -0.21
N VAL A 58 -40.76 -9.41 -0.69
CA VAL A 58 -41.84 -9.70 -1.61
C VAL A 58 -41.38 -9.31 -3.01
N ALA A 59 -41.01 -10.31 -3.76
CA ALA A 59 -40.32 -10.18 -5.03
C ALA A 59 -41.29 -9.98 -6.21
N ILE A 60 -41.07 -8.91 -6.96
CA ILE A 60 -41.62 -8.78 -8.31
C ILE A 60 -40.68 -9.57 -9.23
N ASP A 61 -40.93 -10.87 -9.27
CA ASP A 61 -40.13 -11.89 -9.95
C ASP A 61 -40.76 -12.30 -11.30
N GLU A 62 -40.09 -13.18 -12.03
CA GLU A 62 -40.52 -13.72 -13.31
C GLU A 62 -41.90 -14.42 -13.19
N LYS A 63 -42.13 -15.10 -12.06
CA LYS A 63 -43.43 -15.75 -11.79
C LYS A 63 -44.55 -14.73 -11.69
N SER A 64 -44.31 -13.65 -10.99
CA SER A 64 -45.29 -12.56 -10.84
C SER A 64 -45.59 -11.89 -12.17
N LEU A 65 -44.57 -11.68 -13.01
CA LEU A 65 -44.72 -11.15 -14.37
C LEU A 65 -45.52 -12.09 -15.29
N ALA A 66 -45.27 -13.39 -15.19
CA ALA A 66 -45.98 -14.39 -15.97
C ALA A 66 -47.47 -14.49 -15.60
N GLU A 67 -47.82 -14.38 -14.30
CA GLU A 67 -49.16 -14.55 -13.82
C GLU A 67 -50.02 -13.27 -13.77
N LEU A 68 -49.41 -12.09 -13.57
CA LEU A 68 -50.12 -10.80 -13.49
C LEU A 68 -50.00 -9.98 -14.78
N GLY A 69 -49.19 -10.43 -15.73
CA GLY A 69 -48.96 -9.74 -16.99
C GLY A 69 -47.83 -8.67 -16.91
N ARG A 70 -47.78 -7.87 -17.97
CA ARG A 70 -46.73 -6.90 -18.19
C ARG A 70 -46.72 -5.81 -17.12
N TRP A 71 -45.54 -5.52 -16.58
CA TRP A 71 -45.27 -4.37 -15.70
C TRP A 71 -45.35 -3.04 -16.48
N PRO A 72 -45.83 -1.91 -15.90
CA PRO A 72 -46.30 -1.75 -14.51
C PRO A 72 -47.77 -2.24 -14.34
N TRP A 73 -48.03 -2.80 -13.14
CA TRP A 73 -49.38 -3.26 -12.80
C TRP A 73 -50.29 -2.12 -12.32
N SER A 74 -51.63 -2.37 -12.38
CA SER A 74 -52.65 -1.44 -11.87
C SER A 74 -52.44 -1.15 -10.37
N ARG A 75 -52.77 0.07 -9.97
CA ARG A 75 -52.77 0.50 -8.55
C ARG A 75 -53.67 -0.37 -7.68
N ARG A 76 -54.74 -0.93 -8.25
CA ARG A 76 -55.59 -1.90 -7.58
C ARG A 76 -54.84 -3.13 -7.11
N THR A 77 -53.92 -3.64 -7.90
CA THR A 77 -53.06 -4.78 -7.54
C THR A 77 -52.14 -4.45 -6.35
N HIS A 78 -51.61 -3.25 -6.32
CA HIS A 78 -50.82 -2.77 -5.18
C HIS A 78 -51.68 -2.56 -3.93
N ALA A 79 -52.91 -2.04 -4.08
CA ALA A 79 -53.86 -1.91 -2.97
C ALA A 79 -54.21 -3.26 -2.34
N GLU A 80 -54.46 -4.29 -3.19
CA GLU A 80 -54.71 -5.67 -2.73
C GLU A 80 -53.49 -6.22 -1.96
N LEU A 81 -52.26 -6.05 -2.48
CA LEU A 81 -51.02 -6.46 -1.78
C LEU A 81 -50.98 -5.84 -0.38
N VAL A 82 -51.07 -4.50 -0.29
CA VAL A 82 -51.02 -3.78 0.99
C VAL A 82 -52.08 -4.28 1.95
N THR A 83 -53.32 -4.49 1.45
CA THR A 83 -54.45 -5.00 2.25
C THR A 83 -54.16 -6.41 2.79
N ARG A 84 -53.63 -7.32 1.98
CA ARG A 84 -53.23 -8.68 2.37
C ARG A 84 -52.14 -8.67 3.43
N LEU A 85 -51.08 -7.89 3.21
CA LEU A 85 -49.96 -7.76 4.16
C LEU A 85 -50.44 -7.18 5.50
N ASN A 86 -51.28 -6.14 5.45
CA ASN A 86 -51.84 -5.55 6.67
C ASN A 86 -52.70 -6.55 7.45
N THR A 87 -53.60 -7.31 6.74
CA THR A 87 -54.43 -8.35 7.36
C THR A 87 -53.61 -9.48 7.95
N ALA A 88 -52.49 -9.85 7.35
CA ALA A 88 -51.56 -10.85 7.88
C ALA A 88 -50.78 -10.37 9.12
N GLY A 89 -50.86 -9.09 9.46
CA GLY A 89 -50.22 -8.51 10.66
C GLY A 89 -48.72 -8.29 10.51
N VAL A 90 -48.26 -7.83 9.36
CA VAL A 90 -46.87 -7.44 9.16
C VAL A 90 -46.49 -6.27 10.08
N ARG A 91 -45.22 -6.15 10.42
CA ARG A 91 -44.68 -5.09 11.28
C ARG A 91 -44.58 -3.75 10.55
N GLY A 92 -44.09 -3.78 9.30
CA GLY A 92 -43.93 -2.62 8.43
C GLY A 92 -43.77 -3.07 6.97
N ILE A 93 -44.04 -2.20 6.03
CA ILE A 93 -43.94 -2.45 4.59
C ILE A 93 -43.15 -1.33 3.95
N ALA A 94 -42.07 -1.64 3.22
CA ALA A 94 -41.40 -0.69 2.32
C ALA A 94 -41.69 -1.10 0.89
N MET A 95 -42.31 -0.22 0.12
CA MET A 95 -42.57 -0.44 -1.29
C MET A 95 -41.53 0.28 -2.13
N ASN A 96 -40.48 -0.43 -2.59
CA ASN A 96 -39.48 0.14 -3.48
C ASN A 96 -39.99 0.21 -4.94
N ILE A 97 -41.09 0.94 -5.11
CA ILE A 97 -41.81 1.14 -6.38
C ILE A 97 -42.09 2.63 -6.53
N LEU A 98 -41.64 3.22 -7.65
CA LEU A 98 -41.88 4.63 -7.95
C LEU A 98 -43.37 4.83 -8.33
N LEU A 99 -44.04 5.72 -7.60
CA LEU A 99 -45.46 6.05 -7.78
C LEU A 99 -45.64 7.58 -7.97
N SER A 100 -44.85 8.17 -8.86
CA SER A 100 -44.73 9.63 -9.06
C SER A 100 -45.75 10.21 -10.03
N GLU A 101 -46.49 9.35 -10.77
CA GLU A 101 -47.47 9.78 -11.77
C GLU A 101 -48.86 9.22 -11.44
N PRO A 102 -49.93 10.02 -11.62
CA PRO A 102 -51.29 9.52 -11.45
C PRO A 102 -51.64 8.51 -12.54
N ALA A 103 -52.50 7.55 -12.20
CA ALA A 103 -53.03 6.57 -13.15
C ALA A 103 -54.14 7.21 -14.00
N LEU A 104 -53.78 7.85 -15.11
CA LEU A 104 -54.72 8.61 -15.96
C LEU A 104 -55.94 7.81 -16.41
N PHE A 105 -55.79 6.50 -16.58
CA PHE A 105 -56.87 5.61 -17.05
C PHE A 105 -57.57 4.84 -15.92
N ASP A 106 -57.12 4.94 -14.66
CA ASP A 106 -57.72 4.31 -13.48
C ASP A 106 -57.56 5.18 -12.22
N PRO A 107 -58.17 6.38 -12.17
CA PRO A 107 -58.12 7.27 -10.99
C PRO A 107 -58.71 6.61 -9.73
N GLU A 108 -59.67 5.71 -9.90
CA GLU A 108 -60.25 4.93 -8.81
C GLU A 108 -59.23 3.95 -8.19
N GLY A 109 -58.30 3.43 -9.02
CA GLY A 109 -57.19 2.62 -8.55
C GLY A 109 -56.24 3.40 -7.64
N ASP A 110 -55.94 4.66 -7.98
CA ASP A 110 -55.15 5.55 -7.12
C ASP A 110 -55.85 5.79 -5.77
N ALA A 111 -57.17 6.08 -5.79
CA ALA A 111 -57.95 6.26 -4.56
C ALA A 111 -57.97 5.01 -3.68
N LEU A 112 -58.09 3.82 -4.27
CA LEU A 112 -58.05 2.53 -3.55
C LEU A 112 -56.68 2.28 -2.92
N LEU A 113 -55.60 2.58 -3.63
CA LEU A 113 -54.24 2.44 -3.09
C LEU A 113 -54.04 3.42 -1.94
N ALA A 114 -54.40 4.69 -2.09
CA ALA A 114 -54.32 5.69 -1.03
C ALA A 114 -55.09 5.26 0.23
N GLN A 115 -56.30 4.71 0.05
CA GLN A 115 -57.10 4.17 1.15
C GLN A 115 -56.39 2.98 1.85
N ALA A 116 -55.80 2.06 1.07
CA ALA A 116 -55.06 0.90 1.61
C ALA A 116 -53.83 1.32 2.39
N LEU A 117 -53.07 2.31 1.88
CA LEU A 117 -51.92 2.90 2.54
C LEU A 117 -52.32 3.52 3.89
N ASN A 118 -53.32 4.37 3.88
CA ASN A 118 -53.83 5.06 5.09
C ASN A 118 -54.33 4.04 6.14
N LYS A 119 -55.15 3.08 5.72
CA LYS A 119 -55.68 2.03 6.60
C LYS A 119 -54.54 1.16 7.20
N SER A 120 -53.48 0.92 6.45
CA SER A 120 -52.31 0.19 6.95
C SER A 120 -51.55 0.99 7.99
N GLY A 121 -51.30 2.26 7.77
CA GLY A 121 -50.48 3.14 8.63
C GLY A 121 -49.05 2.65 8.85
N LYS A 122 -48.54 1.72 8.00
CA LYS A 122 -47.26 1.04 8.18
C LYS A 122 -46.42 0.99 6.90
N VAL A 123 -46.85 1.71 5.86
CA VAL A 123 -46.22 1.66 4.53
C VAL A 123 -45.26 2.84 4.37
N VAL A 124 -44.03 2.54 3.99
CA VAL A 124 -43.00 3.52 3.60
C VAL A 124 -42.89 3.53 2.08
N LEU A 125 -42.94 4.72 1.47
CA LEU A 125 -42.81 4.90 0.04
C LEU A 125 -41.46 5.58 -0.30
N PRO A 126 -40.89 5.32 -1.50
CA PRO A 126 -39.57 5.81 -1.88
C PRO A 126 -39.62 7.25 -2.38
N VAL A 127 -38.51 7.95 -2.11
CA VAL A 127 -38.15 9.21 -2.76
C VAL A 127 -36.85 8.97 -3.56
N TYR A 128 -36.88 9.38 -4.82
CA TYR A 128 -35.73 9.23 -5.72
C TYR A 128 -35.07 10.57 -5.97
N ALA A 129 -33.73 10.56 -6.09
CA ALA A 129 -32.97 11.67 -6.62
C ALA A 129 -32.73 11.43 -8.12
N GLU A 130 -33.19 12.32 -8.97
CA GLU A 130 -32.92 12.25 -10.40
C GLU A 130 -32.24 13.55 -10.86
N ALA A 131 -31.22 13.43 -11.71
CA ALA A 131 -30.65 14.58 -12.38
C ALA A 131 -31.50 14.91 -13.59
N ALA A 132 -32.10 16.09 -13.63
CA ALA A 132 -32.95 16.55 -14.73
C ALA A 132 -32.24 16.54 -16.10
N ARG A 133 -30.91 16.58 -16.12
CA ARG A 133 -30.02 16.41 -17.29
C ARG A 133 -28.67 15.92 -16.80
N LEU A 134 -27.85 15.34 -17.70
CA LEU A 134 -26.45 15.02 -17.40
C LEU A 134 -25.76 16.29 -16.84
N ASN A 135 -25.33 16.26 -15.58
CA ASN A 135 -24.81 17.38 -14.81
C ASN A 135 -25.79 18.55 -14.55
N GLY A 136 -27.12 18.31 -14.68
CA GLY A 136 -28.14 19.31 -14.30
C GLY A 136 -28.48 19.30 -12.81
N PRO A 137 -29.32 20.24 -12.34
CA PRO A 137 -29.81 20.25 -10.97
C PRO A 137 -30.57 18.96 -10.66
N SER A 138 -30.36 18.42 -9.46
CA SER A 138 -31.14 17.26 -8.99
C SER A 138 -32.60 17.65 -8.74
N VAL A 139 -33.48 16.70 -8.99
CA VAL A 139 -34.94 16.82 -8.72
C VAL A 139 -35.33 15.67 -7.81
N GLU A 140 -36.21 15.95 -6.87
CA GLU A 140 -36.82 14.91 -6.04
C GLU A 140 -38.07 14.36 -6.74
N LEU A 141 -38.02 13.07 -7.10
CA LEU A 141 -39.21 12.33 -7.56
C LEU A 141 -39.89 11.73 -6.34
N MET A 142 -41.03 12.30 -5.98
CA MET A 142 -41.85 11.85 -4.86
C MET A 142 -43.09 11.10 -5.37
N PRO A 143 -43.71 10.24 -4.53
CA PRO A 143 -45.03 9.74 -4.80
C PRO A 143 -46.01 10.89 -5.00
N ILE A 144 -47.13 10.64 -5.76
CA ILE A 144 -48.17 11.66 -5.90
C ILE A 144 -48.67 12.10 -4.51
N PRO A 145 -49.18 13.34 -4.37
CA PRO A 145 -49.56 13.92 -3.07
C PRO A 145 -50.49 13.06 -2.23
N GLU A 146 -51.43 12.37 -2.87
CA GLU A 146 -52.40 11.48 -2.20
C GLU A 146 -51.71 10.26 -1.56
N PHE A 147 -50.67 9.69 -2.23
CA PHE A 147 -49.92 8.56 -1.66
C PHE A 147 -48.93 9.05 -0.59
N ALA A 148 -48.27 10.18 -0.83
CA ALA A 148 -47.37 10.77 0.13
C ALA A 148 -48.07 11.10 1.46
N ALA A 149 -49.28 11.64 1.39
CA ALA A 149 -50.12 11.95 2.57
C ALA A 149 -50.68 10.68 3.26
N SER A 150 -50.85 9.58 2.54
CA SER A 150 -51.40 8.33 3.05
C SER A 150 -50.37 7.34 3.55
N ALA A 151 -49.12 7.54 3.21
CA ALA A 151 -48.00 6.72 3.68
C ALA A 151 -47.64 7.04 5.14
N ALA A 152 -47.12 6.03 5.87
CA ALA A 152 -46.62 6.23 7.23
C ALA A 152 -45.33 7.07 7.27
N SER A 153 -44.52 6.95 6.24
CA SER A 153 -43.28 7.72 6.05
C SER A 153 -42.85 7.68 4.59
N LEU A 154 -41.99 8.62 4.23
CA LEU A 154 -41.21 8.59 2.99
C LEU A 154 -39.73 8.33 3.30
N GLY A 155 -39.02 7.66 2.38
CA GLY A 155 -37.60 7.40 2.54
C GLY A 155 -36.88 7.39 1.21
N HIS A 156 -35.67 7.97 1.17
CA HIS A 156 -34.88 7.96 -0.05
C HIS A 156 -34.31 6.56 -0.34
N VAL A 157 -34.17 6.26 -1.61
CA VAL A 157 -33.56 5.02 -2.12
C VAL A 157 -32.21 5.29 -2.81
N ASP A 158 -31.59 6.42 -2.46
CA ASP A 158 -30.29 6.83 -3.01
C ASP A 158 -29.23 5.78 -2.69
N MET A 159 -28.43 5.46 -3.70
CA MET A 159 -27.39 4.44 -3.65
C MET A 159 -26.06 5.09 -3.98
N ALA A 160 -25.09 4.97 -3.09
CA ALA A 160 -23.75 5.46 -3.30
C ALA A 160 -22.88 4.36 -3.90
N LEU A 161 -22.47 4.57 -5.14
CA LEU A 161 -21.50 3.69 -5.81
C LEU A 161 -20.09 4.26 -5.63
N ASP A 162 -19.16 3.39 -5.25
CA ASP A 162 -17.74 3.70 -5.26
C ASP A 162 -17.26 3.87 -6.71
N SER A 163 -16.03 4.36 -6.91
CA SER A 163 -15.46 4.59 -8.25
C SER A 163 -15.25 3.31 -9.08
N ASP A 164 -15.38 2.11 -8.47
CA ASP A 164 -15.40 0.81 -9.14
C ASP A 164 -16.82 0.31 -9.46
N GLY A 165 -17.86 1.12 -9.18
CA GLY A 165 -19.26 0.77 -9.40
C GLY A 165 -19.86 -0.11 -8.31
N VAL A 166 -19.14 -0.39 -7.22
CA VAL A 166 -19.60 -1.24 -6.12
C VAL A 166 -20.33 -0.41 -5.07
N ALA A 167 -21.48 -0.88 -4.60
CA ALA A 167 -22.27 -0.23 -3.55
C ALA A 167 -21.81 -0.67 -2.15
N ARG A 168 -20.71 -0.08 -1.64
CA ARG A 168 -20.27 -0.36 -0.25
C ARG A 168 -20.86 0.57 0.77
N SER A 169 -21.18 1.80 0.37
CA SER A 169 -21.66 2.86 1.25
C SER A 169 -23.17 3.09 1.13
N MET A 170 -23.79 3.48 2.23
CA MET A 170 -25.13 4.03 2.30
C MET A 170 -25.11 5.32 3.11
N PHE A 171 -26.01 6.21 2.82
CA PHE A 171 -26.29 7.39 3.64
C PHE A 171 -27.64 7.23 4.32
N LEU A 172 -27.68 7.36 5.64
CA LEU A 172 -28.94 7.17 6.38
C LEU A 172 -29.90 8.34 6.23
N ARG A 173 -29.39 9.51 5.84
CA ARG A 173 -30.17 10.68 5.48
C ARG A 173 -29.68 11.31 4.20
N ALA A 174 -30.59 11.75 3.35
CA ALA A 174 -30.30 12.51 2.15
C ALA A 174 -31.49 13.40 1.76
N GLY A 175 -31.29 14.35 0.84
CA GLY A 175 -32.37 15.21 0.35
C GLY A 175 -31.83 16.41 -0.43
N LEU A 176 -32.71 17.11 -1.10
CA LEU A 176 -32.39 18.30 -1.88
C LEU A 176 -32.16 19.51 -0.95
N GLY A 177 -30.97 20.11 -1.04
CA GLY A 177 -30.56 21.25 -0.20
C GLY A 177 -30.23 20.90 1.25
N SER A 178 -30.82 19.84 1.81
CA SER A 178 -30.54 19.34 3.16
C SER A 178 -30.88 17.85 3.29
N PRO A 179 -30.25 17.09 4.19
CA PRO A 179 -30.47 15.63 4.33
C PRO A 179 -31.72 15.34 5.19
N HIS A 180 -32.89 15.75 4.73
CA HIS A 180 -34.14 15.67 5.50
C HIS A 180 -34.86 14.32 5.38
N TRP A 181 -34.68 13.57 4.28
CA TRP A 181 -35.27 12.24 4.13
C TRP A 181 -34.43 11.17 4.84
N PRO A 182 -35.03 10.31 5.66
CA PRO A 182 -34.39 9.06 6.06
C PRO A 182 -34.21 8.14 4.85
N SER A 183 -33.26 7.20 4.90
CA SER A 183 -33.23 6.11 3.90
C SER A 183 -34.47 5.24 4.04
N LEU A 184 -34.89 4.56 2.96
CA LEU A 184 -36.08 3.66 2.96
C LEU A 184 -35.94 2.60 4.06
N ALA A 185 -34.74 2.02 4.22
CA ALA A 185 -34.44 1.04 5.27
C ALA A 185 -34.55 1.65 6.68
N LEU A 186 -34.04 2.88 6.88
CA LEU A 186 -34.14 3.57 8.16
C LEU A 186 -35.60 3.89 8.50
N ALA A 187 -36.34 4.46 7.57
CA ALA A 187 -37.77 4.73 7.75
C ALA A 187 -38.55 3.47 8.11
N LEU A 188 -38.30 2.35 7.41
CA LEU A 188 -38.92 1.06 7.71
C LEU A 188 -38.55 0.52 9.10
N SER A 189 -37.30 0.64 9.51
CA SER A 189 -36.83 0.18 10.83
C SER A 189 -37.55 0.88 11.99
N GLN A 190 -38.00 2.10 11.77
CA GLN A 190 -38.71 2.93 12.75
C GLN A 190 -40.22 2.58 12.84
N ILE A 191 -40.77 1.87 11.84
CA ILE A 191 -42.16 1.42 11.87
C ILE A 191 -42.33 0.27 12.86
N GLY A 192 -43.31 0.40 13.76
CA GLY A 192 -43.65 -0.63 14.77
C GLY A 192 -42.66 -0.73 15.92
N THR A 193 -41.79 0.25 16.10
CA THR A 193 -41.05 0.45 17.36
C THR A 193 -41.88 1.32 18.28
N ASP A 194 -42.05 0.86 19.54
CA ASP A 194 -42.73 1.65 20.59
C ASP A 194 -41.83 2.87 20.92
N LYS A 195 -42.11 3.97 20.23
CA LYS A 195 -41.43 5.27 20.25
C LYS A 195 -39.95 5.18 19.78
N PRO A 196 -39.64 5.65 18.56
CA PRO A 196 -38.28 5.95 18.21
C PRO A 196 -37.76 6.94 19.25
N ASP A 197 -36.66 6.60 19.94
CA ASP A 197 -36.00 7.52 20.84
C ASP A 197 -35.48 8.72 20.01
N PRO A 198 -36.09 9.92 20.16
CA PRO A 198 -35.69 11.06 19.36
C PRO A 198 -34.28 11.55 19.73
N THR A 199 -33.70 11.04 20.82
CA THR A 199 -32.35 11.36 21.30
C THR A 199 -31.33 10.34 20.88
N ALA A 200 -31.74 9.18 20.33
CA ALA A 200 -30.79 8.19 19.82
C ALA A 200 -30.02 8.75 18.62
N GLU A 201 -28.72 8.92 18.79
CA GLU A 201 -27.84 9.32 17.70
C GLU A 201 -27.83 8.23 16.63
N LEU A 202 -28.12 8.63 15.39
CA LEU A 202 -28.00 7.73 14.26
C LEU A 202 -26.52 7.34 14.06
N PRO A 203 -26.23 6.07 13.78
CA PRO A 203 -24.89 5.68 13.39
C PRO A 203 -24.51 6.36 12.09
N GLY A 204 -23.22 6.57 11.89
CA GLY A 204 -22.72 7.06 10.61
C GLY A 204 -21.80 8.27 10.74
N ARG A 205 -20.95 8.41 9.73
CA ARG A 205 -20.06 9.57 9.62
C ARG A 205 -20.85 10.76 9.12
N ARG A 206 -20.81 11.82 9.88
CA ARG A 206 -21.40 13.10 9.50
C ARG A 206 -20.51 13.87 8.52
N ASP A 207 -21.16 14.53 7.55
CA ASP A 207 -20.47 15.45 6.67
C ASP A 207 -20.38 16.84 7.34
N ALA A 208 -19.17 17.39 7.43
CA ALA A 208 -18.93 18.68 8.06
C ALA A 208 -19.38 19.87 7.19
N ASP A 209 -19.47 19.68 5.87
CA ASP A 209 -19.70 20.76 4.90
C ASP A 209 -21.18 20.95 4.53
N LEU A 210 -22.11 20.44 5.35
CA LEU A 210 -23.56 20.51 5.08
C LEU A 210 -24.14 21.93 5.07
N GLN A 211 -23.47 22.89 5.71
CA GLN A 211 -23.99 24.27 5.88
C GLN A 211 -23.86 25.12 4.61
N GLU A 212 -23.02 24.73 3.65
CA GLU A 212 -22.78 25.46 2.39
C GLU A 212 -23.46 24.82 1.16
N ALA A 213 -24.33 23.82 1.37
CA ALA A 213 -24.94 23.12 0.26
C ALA A 213 -25.96 23.99 -0.48
N SER A 214 -25.82 24.09 -1.81
CA SER A 214 -26.82 24.72 -2.69
C SER A 214 -28.18 24.03 -2.55
N SER A 215 -29.26 24.81 -2.54
CA SER A 215 -30.65 24.30 -2.52
C SER A 215 -31.00 23.35 -3.67
N HIS A 216 -30.17 23.29 -4.71
CA HIS A 216 -30.35 22.42 -5.90
C HIS A 216 -29.41 21.22 -5.92
N ARG A 217 -28.67 21.00 -4.85
CA ARG A 217 -27.76 19.86 -4.73
C ARG A 217 -28.40 18.79 -3.86
N TRP A 218 -28.29 17.53 -4.30
CA TRP A 218 -28.60 16.38 -3.45
C TRP A 218 -27.53 16.25 -2.38
N VAL A 219 -27.93 16.34 -1.13
CA VAL A 219 -27.06 16.33 0.06
C VAL A 219 -27.22 15.00 0.78
N ARG A 220 -26.11 14.45 1.26
CA ARG A 220 -26.02 13.14 1.91
C ARG A 220 -25.37 13.30 3.28
N ASP A 221 -25.90 12.61 4.31
CA ASP A 221 -25.32 12.60 5.66
C ASP A 221 -25.45 11.23 6.32
N TYR A 222 -24.75 11.01 7.41
CA TYR A 222 -24.69 9.75 8.16
C TYR A 222 -24.23 8.58 7.28
N GLN A 223 -23.03 8.69 6.72
CA GLN A 223 -22.43 7.63 5.91
C GLN A 223 -22.11 6.39 6.75
N VAL A 224 -22.60 5.24 6.31
CA VAL A 224 -22.29 3.91 6.83
C VAL A 224 -21.84 2.99 5.70
N LEU A 225 -21.08 1.96 6.04
CA LEU A 225 -20.74 0.87 5.12
C LEU A 225 -21.71 -0.29 5.39
N VAL A 226 -22.27 -0.83 4.32
CA VAL A 226 -23.26 -1.91 4.39
C VAL A 226 -22.55 -3.26 4.36
N PRO A 227 -22.64 -4.07 5.42
CA PRO A 227 -22.20 -5.46 5.37
C PRO A 227 -23.25 -6.29 4.58
N TYR A 228 -22.78 -7.06 3.62
CA TYR A 228 -23.65 -7.89 2.77
C TYR A 228 -23.70 -9.32 3.26
N ILE A 229 -24.86 -9.95 3.07
CA ILE A 229 -25.12 -11.35 3.40
C ILE A 229 -24.64 -12.23 2.25
N ASP A 230 -23.88 -13.28 2.58
CA ASP A 230 -23.35 -14.23 1.61
C ASP A 230 -24.44 -15.17 1.04
N PRO A 231 -24.55 -15.35 -0.27
CA PRO A 231 -25.31 -16.45 -0.84
C PRO A 231 -24.74 -17.83 -0.38
N PRO A 232 -25.56 -18.85 -0.19
CA PRO A 232 -27.01 -18.93 -0.46
C PRO A 232 -27.88 -18.49 0.71
N ASN A 233 -27.32 -17.89 1.76
CA ASN A 233 -28.02 -17.54 2.99
C ASN A 233 -28.84 -16.23 2.91
N GLY A 234 -29.32 -15.87 1.72
CA GLY A 234 -30.07 -14.65 1.48
C GLY A 234 -31.37 -14.53 2.30
N PHE A 235 -32.03 -13.37 2.20
CA PHE A 235 -33.29 -13.14 2.85
C PHE A 235 -34.38 -14.09 2.32
N GLN A 236 -35.31 -14.48 3.19
CA GLN A 236 -36.52 -15.18 2.72
C GLN A 236 -37.25 -14.31 1.70
N SER A 237 -37.61 -14.92 0.58
CA SER A 237 -38.34 -14.25 -0.48
C SER A 237 -39.61 -15.03 -0.83
N VAL A 238 -40.68 -14.27 -1.15
CA VAL A 238 -41.93 -14.81 -1.65
C VAL A 238 -42.36 -14.01 -2.88
N SER A 239 -42.95 -14.69 -3.87
CA SER A 239 -43.44 -14.02 -5.07
C SER A 239 -44.56 -13.03 -4.74
N TYR A 240 -44.55 -11.87 -5.34
CA TYR A 240 -45.57 -10.84 -5.21
C TYR A 240 -46.95 -11.40 -5.53
N VAL A 241 -47.07 -12.17 -6.61
CA VAL A 241 -48.35 -12.79 -7.05
C VAL A 241 -48.88 -13.78 -6.02
N ASP A 242 -48.01 -14.50 -5.29
CA ASP A 242 -48.49 -15.46 -4.28
C ASP A 242 -49.09 -14.75 -3.06
N VAL A 243 -48.57 -13.59 -2.70
CA VAL A 243 -49.13 -12.76 -1.63
C VAL A 243 -50.50 -12.22 -2.07
N VAL A 244 -50.56 -11.61 -3.28
CA VAL A 244 -51.82 -11.06 -3.81
C VAL A 244 -52.91 -12.13 -3.93
N LYS A 245 -52.56 -13.32 -4.40
CA LYS A 245 -53.54 -14.44 -4.54
C LYS A 245 -53.76 -15.20 -3.22
N GLY A 246 -53.19 -14.76 -2.10
CA GLY A 246 -53.41 -15.37 -0.78
C GLY A 246 -52.81 -16.77 -0.63
N ARG A 247 -51.78 -17.11 -1.43
CA ARG A 247 -51.09 -18.42 -1.38
C ARG A 247 -50.03 -18.49 -0.27
N VAL A 248 -49.62 -17.34 0.24
CA VAL A 248 -48.64 -17.25 1.34
C VAL A 248 -49.35 -17.29 2.68
N PRO A 249 -49.07 -18.25 3.57
CA PRO A 249 -49.67 -18.33 4.90
C PRO A 249 -49.42 -17.07 5.73
N ALA A 250 -50.42 -16.57 6.44
CA ALA A 250 -50.28 -15.39 7.30
C ALA A 250 -49.18 -15.56 8.38
N SER A 251 -48.89 -16.80 8.81
CA SER A 251 -47.80 -17.11 9.76
C SER A 251 -46.41 -16.76 9.23
N GLN A 252 -46.20 -16.81 7.91
CA GLN A 252 -44.95 -16.42 7.28
C GLN A 252 -44.79 -14.89 7.16
N LEU A 253 -45.87 -14.14 7.27
CA LEU A 253 -45.91 -12.69 7.11
C LEU A 253 -45.94 -11.94 8.46
N ARG A 254 -46.58 -12.55 9.46
CA ARG A 254 -46.89 -11.91 10.75
C ARG A 254 -45.61 -11.43 11.47
N GLY A 255 -45.64 -10.16 11.90
CA GLY A 255 -44.59 -9.56 12.71
C GLY A 255 -43.31 -9.25 11.94
N ARG A 256 -43.27 -9.48 10.63
CA ARG A 256 -42.10 -9.22 9.80
C ARG A 256 -42.08 -7.83 9.20
N TRP A 257 -40.91 -7.30 8.93
CA TRP A 257 -40.71 -6.20 8.01
C TRP A 257 -40.67 -6.74 6.58
N VAL A 258 -41.48 -6.17 5.72
CA VAL A 258 -41.63 -6.59 4.34
C VAL A 258 -41.06 -5.54 3.40
N LEU A 259 -40.15 -5.93 2.55
CA LEU A 259 -39.65 -5.10 1.46
C LEU A 259 -40.21 -5.60 0.13
N VAL A 260 -40.90 -4.73 -0.58
CA VAL A 260 -41.49 -5.04 -1.89
C VAL A 260 -40.67 -4.39 -2.97
N GLY A 261 -40.18 -5.15 -3.94
CA GLY A 261 -39.41 -4.58 -5.05
C GLY A 261 -39.11 -5.57 -6.15
N VAL A 262 -38.51 -5.07 -7.21
CA VAL A 262 -38.18 -5.83 -8.43
C VAL A 262 -36.96 -6.69 -8.19
N THR A 263 -37.10 -7.98 -8.53
CA THR A 263 -36.00 -8.97 -8.55
C THR A 263 -35.86 -9.64 -9.91
N ALA A 264 -36.85 -9.44 -10.82
CA ALA A 264 -36.79 -9.97 -12.17
C ALA A 264 -35.61 -9.35 -12.95
N ALA A 265 -34.85 -10.20 -13.65
CA ALA A 265 -33.66 -9.80 -14.36
C ALA A 265 -33.91 -8.69 -15.40
N GLY A 266 -33.06 -7.66 -15.41
CA GLY A 266 -33.10 -6.57 -16.36
C GLY A 266 -34.21 -5.54 -16.14
N MET A 267 -34.97 -5.61 -15.04
CA MET A 267 -36.08 -4.66 -14.76
C MET A 267 -35.78 -3.66 -13.64
N GLY A 268 -34.77 -3.88 -12.86
CA GLY A 268 -34.46 -3.06 -11.70
C GLY A 268 -33.02 -2.52 -11.71
N SER A 269 -32.70 -1.73 -10.69
CA SER A 269 -31.33 -1.35 -10.41
C SER A 269 -30.58 -2.56 -9.82
N GLU A 270 -29.50 -2.96 -10.45
CA GLU A 270 -28.67 -4.09 -10.03
C GLU A 270 -27.24 -3.58 -9.71
N PRO A 271 -27.01 -3.04 -8.51
CA PRO A 271 -25.67 -2.58 -8.14
C PRO A 271 -24.70 -3.75 -8.03
N ALA A 272 -23.46 -3.51 -8.42
CA ALA A 272 -22.39 -4.42 -8.08
C ALA A 272 -22.15 -4.42 -6.57
N THR A 273 -21.87 -5.59 -6.01
CA THR A 273 -21.55 -5.79 -4.59
C THR A 273 -20.11 -6.19 -4.39
N PRO A 274 -19.53 -6.10 -3.17
CA PRO A 274 -18.18 -6.51 -2.88
C PRO A 274 -17.86 -7.92 -3.37
N GLY A 275 -16.67 -8.08 -3.95
CA GLY A 275 -16.22 -9.18 -4.82
C GLY A 275 -16.10 -10.60 -4.26
N TRP A 276 -16.63 -10.92 -3.10
CA TRP A 276 -16.74 -12.30 -2.60
C TRP A 276 -17.71 -13.16 -3.43
N TYR A 277 -18.55 -12.52 -4.23
CA TYR A 277 -19.65 -13.11 -4.96
C TYR A 277 -19.33 -13.27 -6.45
N ALA A 278 -18.26 -14.00 -6.73
CA ALA A 278 -17.79 -14.22 -8.10
C ALA A 278 -18.84 -14.94 -9.00
N THR A 279 -19.87 -15.53 -8.42
CA THR A 279 -20.94 -16.24 -9.15
C THR A 279 -22.16 -15.38 -9.42
N GLU A 280 -22.49 -14.41 -8.54
CA GLU A 280 -23.61 -13.46 -8.72
C GLU A 280 -23.24 -12.07 -8.17
N PRO A 281 -22.48 -11.26 -8.92
CA PRO A 281 -21.90 -10.01 -8.40
C PRO A 281 -22.92 -8.86 -8.29
N ARG A 282 -24.18 -9.09 -8.61
CA ARG A 282 -25.22 -8.04 -8.64
C ARG A 282 -26.40 -8.44 -7.78
N LEU A 283 -26.80 -7.54 -6.88
CA LEU A 283 -28.01 -7.66 -6.09
C LEU A 283 -29.11 -6.80 -6.68
N SER A 284 -30.37 -7.18 -6.47
CA SER A 284 -31.46 -6.30 -6.78
C SER A 284 -31.51 -5.09 -5.84
N GLY A 285 -32.13 -3.99 -6.28
CA GLY A 285 -32.28 -2.80 -5.44
C GLY A 285 -33.06 -3.07 -4.14
N VAL A 286 -33.95 -4.06 -4.13
CA VAL A 286 -34.69 -4.45 -2.91
C VAL A 286 -33.82 -5.26 -1.96
N ASP A 287 -32.91 -6.10 -2.47
CA ASP A 287 -31.97 -6.84 -1.64
C ASP A 287 -30.93 -5.90 -1.01
N TYR A 288 -30.51 -4.85 -1.74
CA TYR A 288 -29.68 -3.78 -1.16
C TYR A 288 -30.37 -3.13 0.05
N GLN A 289 -31.65 -2.78 -0.07
CA GLN A 289 -32.43 -2.22 1.03
C GLN A 289 -32.64 -3.22 2.17
N ALA A 290 -32.75 -4.53 1.87
CA ALA A 290 -32.88 -5.58 2.87
C ALA A 290 -31.57 -5.74 3.68
N ASN A 291 -30.40 -5.68 3.02
CA ASN A 291 -29.11 -5.66 3.73
C ASN A 291 -28.97 -4.41 4.61
N ALA A 292 -29.37 -3.25 4.11
CA ALA A 292 -29.39 -2.01 4.89
C ALA A 292 -30.32 -2.10 6.12
N LEU A 293 -31.51 -2.68 5.95
CA LEU A 293 -32.43 -2.90 7.07
C LEU A 293 -31.85 -3.88 8.09
N ASN A 294 -31.24 -4.98 7.63
CA ASN A 294 -30.61 -5.97 8.49
C ASN A 294 -29.51 -5.33 9.35
N MET A 295 -28.65 -4.53 8.71
CA MET A 295 -27.59 -3.77 9.38
C MET A 295 -28.15 -2.87 10.50
N LEU A 296 -29.25 -2.13 10.22
CA LEU A 296 -29.84 -1.21 11.18
C LEU A 296 -30.52 -1.95 12.35
N VAL A 297 -31.30 -3.00 12.06
CA VAL A 297 -32.04 -3.78 13.06
C VAL A 297 -31.08 -4.51 14.01
N ARG A 298 -29.94 -4.97 13.49
CA ARG A 298 -28.92 -5.67 14.26
C ARG A 298 -27.88 -4.73 14.90
N GLN A 299 -27.95 -3.44 14.58
CA GLN A 299 -26.98 -2.43 15.05
C GLN A 299 -25.54 -2.75 14.62
N GLU A 300 -25.35 -3.32 13.45
CA GLU A 300 -24.07 -3.73 12.89
C GLU A 300 -23.54 -2.71 11.85
N ALA A 301 -23.96 -1.43 11.94
CA ALA A 301 -23.53 -0.38 11.04
C ALA A 301 -22.03 -0.08 11.20
N VAL A 302 -21.27 -0.22 10.13
CA VAL A 302 -19.85 0.12 10.12
C VAL A 302 -19.67 1.57 9.73
N VAL A 303 -19.02 2.35 10.58
CA VAL A 303 -18.80 3.79 10.36
C VAL A 303 -17.39 4.03 9.83
N PRO A 304 -17.21 4.61 8.64
CA PRO A 304 -15.87 4.98 8.16
C PRO A 304 -15.34 6.17 8.97
N LEU A 305 -14.06 6.11 9.37
CA LEU A 305 -13.40 7.25 10.03
C LEU A 305 -13.45 8.49 9.14
N SER A 306 -13.53 9.68 9.76
CA SER A 306 -13.38 10.94 9.03
C SER A 306 -11.98 11.03 8.39
N MET A 307 -11.86 11.76 7.28
CA MET A 307 -10.58 11.92 6.57
C MET A 307 -9.47 12.45 7.50
N ALA A 308 -9.80 13.41 8.35
CA ALA A 308 -8.86 13.95 9.34
C ALA A 308 -8.38 12.87 10.33
N ALA A 309 -9.29 12.01 10.82
CA ALA A 309 -8.96 10.92 11.71
C ALA A 309 -8.12 9.83 11.02
N GLN A 310 -8.43 9.50 9.75
CA GLN A 310 -7.64 8.56 8.94
C GLN A 310 -6.19 9.07 8.76
N ILE A 311 -6.02 10.33 8.38
CA ILE A 311 -4.71 10.96 8.21
C ILE A 311 -3.98 11.00 9.55
N GLY A 312 -4.62 11.46 10.61
CA GLY A 312 -4.01 11.56 11.94
C GLY A 312 -3.54 10.22 12.48
N LEU A 313 -4.38 9.18 12.39
CA LEU A 313 -4.04 7.82 12.83
C LEU A 313 -2.90 7.24 11.97
N SER A 314 -2.96 7.41 10.65
CA SER A 314 -1.91 6.94 9.75
C SER A 314 -0.56 7.61 10.01
N ILE A 315 -0.55 8.94 10.26
CA ILE A 315 0.64 9.69 10.66
C ILE A 315 1.20 9.16 11.98
N LEU A 316 0.35 8.94 12.98
CA LEU A 316 0.76 8.39 14.28
C LEU A 316 1.41 7.02 14.12
N LEU A 317 0.78 6.11 13.36
CA LEU A 317 1.28 4.76 13.10
C LEU A 317 2.60 4.74 12.32
N VAL A 318 2.86 5.72 11.47
CA VAL A 318 4.10 5.83 10.70
C VAL A 318 5.21 6.51 11.50
N ILE A 319 4.90 7.58 12.24
CA ILE A 319 5.92 8.36 12.98
C ILE A 319 6.39 7.62 14.23
N MET A 320 5.48 6.99 14.98
CA MET A 320 5.82 6.29 16.23
C MET A 320 6.95 5.26 16.05
N PRO A 321 6.92 4.35 15.07
CA PRO A 321 8.02 3.43 14.82
C PRO A 321 9.32 4.15 14.41
N LEU A 322 9.24 5.21 13.60
CA LEU A 322 10.42 5.98 13.18
C LEU A 322 11.14 6.61 14.38
N LEU A 323 10.41 7.06 15.38
CA LEU A 323 10.97 7.59 16.62
C LEU A 323 11.56 6.49 17.50
N LEU A 324 10.85 5.38 17.69
CA LEU A 324 11.28 4.24 18.49
C LEU A 324 12.52 3.56 17.95
N PHE A 325 12.63 3.36 16.63
CA PHE A 325 13.83 2.79 15.98
C PHE A 325 15.07 3.69 16.08
N GLY A 326 14.91 4.90 16.58
CA GLY A 326 16.03 5.80 16.90
C GLY A 326 16.71 5.49 18.21
N LEU A 327 16.14 4.67 19.09
CA LEU A 327 16.70 4.34 20.40
C LEU A 327 17.88 3.37 20.26
N PRO A 328 18.94 3.54 21.11
CA PRO A 328 20.09 2.64 21.12
C PRO A 328 19.65 1.21 21.45
N GLY A 329 20.09 0.23 20.64
CA GLY A 329 19.74 -1.18 20.84
C GLY A 329 18.61 -1.73 19.95
N LEU A 330 17.55 -0.97 19.68
CA LEU A 330 16.46 -1.42 18.80
C LEU A 330 16.81 -1.41 17.30
N HIS A 331 17.84 -0.67 16.92
CA HIS A 331 18.24 -0.52 15.51
C HIS A 331 18.81 -1.80 14.87
N ARG A 332 19.17 -2.82 15.67
CA ARG A 332 19.71 -4.10 15.17
C ARG A 332 18.64 -5.16 14.87
N LEU A 333 17.40 -4.96 15.33
CA LEU A 333 16.36 -5.97 15.24
C LEU A 333 15.46 -5.71 14.02
N TRP A 334 15.35 -6.66 13.10
CA TRP A 334 14.35 -6.66 12.00
C TRP A 334 12.93 -6.96 12.52
N ARG A 335 12.84 -7.66 13.66
CA ARG A 335 11.60 -8.06 14.34
C ARG A 335 10.62 -6.90 14.59
N PRO A 336 11.03 -5.73 15.11
CA PRO A 336 10.09 -4.63 15.33
C PRO A 336 9.52 -4.04 14.04
N ILE A 337 10.22 -4.11 12.92
CA ILE A 337 9.65 -3.66 11.62
C ILE A 337 8.50 -4.57 11.20
N LEU A 338 8.70 -5.88 11.30
CA LEU A 338 7.66 -6.87 11.01
C LEU A 338 6.46 -6.71 11.96
N LEU A 339 6.71 -6.50 13.26
CA LEU A 339 5.66 -6.26 14.25
C LEU A 339 4.78 -5.06 13.89
N VAL A 340 5.37 -3.94 13.47
CA VAL A 340 4.60 -2.75 13.09
C VAL A 340 3.81 -2.98 11.80
N LEU A 341 4.40 -3.66 10.80
CA LEU A 341 3.69 -3.99 9.56
C LEU A 341 2.50 -4.93 9.80
N LEU A 342 2.57 -5.80 10.81
CA LEU A 342 1.45 -6.66 11.21
C LEU A 342 0.45 -5.95 12.14
N ALA A 343 0.91 -5.01 12.96
CA ALA A 343 0.06 -4.29 13.91
C ALA A 343 -0.95 -3.35 13.22
N VAL A 344 -0.58 -2.75 12.08
CA VAL A 344 -1.46 -1.83 11.35
C VAL A 344 -2.72 -2.53 10.80
N PRO A 345 -2.62 -3.64 10.03
CA PRO A 345 -3.81 -4.36 9.58
C PRO A 345 -4.57 -5.01 10.72
N LEU A 346 -3.89 -5.48 11.78
CA LEU A 346 -4.53 -5.99 12.97
C LEU A 346 -5.36 -4.92 13.68
N LEU A 347 -4.84 -3.69 13.79
CA LEU A 347 -5.59 -2.57 14.37
C LEU A 347 -6.82 -2.25 13.52
N SER A 348 -6.69 -2.20 12.19
CA SER A 348 -7.83 -1.99 11.29
C SER A 348 -8.89 -3.07 11.45
N TRP A 349 -8.46 -4.33 11.55
CA TRP A 349 -9.36 -5.47 11.80
C TRP A 349 -10.05 -5.39 13.17
N LEU A 350 -9.33 -5.03 14.24
CA LEU A 350 -9.91 -4.85 15.57
C LEU A 350 -10.94 -3.72 15.62
N LEU A 351 -10.62 -2.58 15.00
CA LEU A 351 -11.54 -1.44 14.89
C LEU A 351 -12.81 -1.84 14.13
N LEU A 352 -12.66 -2.61 13.04
CA LEU A 352 -13.79 -3.09 12.25
C LEU A 352 -14.66 -4.08 13.05
N ARG A 353 -14.04 -5.06 13.72
CA ARG A 353 -14.76 -6.17 14.36
C ARG A 353 -15.36 -5.84 15.72
N ILE A 354 -14.69 -5.00 16.49
CA ILE A 354 -15.11 -4.66 17.86
C ILE A 354 -15.75 -3.28 17.90
N GLY A 355 -15.17 -2.33 17.17
CA GLY A 355 -15.61 -0.94 17.20
C GLY A 355 -16.65 -0.60 16.14
N HIS A 356 -16.91 -1.48 15.18
CA HIS A 356 -17.71 -1.18 13.97
C HIS A 356 -17.23 0.10 13.25
N VAL A 357 -15.90 0.34 13.26
CA VAL A 357 -15.28 1.51 12.65
C VAL A 357 -14.28 1.04 11.59
N TRP A 358 -14.41 1.60 10.38
CA TRP A 358 -13.47 1.31 9.29
C TRP A 358 -12.33 2.32 9.26
N TYR A 359 -11.11 1.81 9.38
CA TYR A 359 -9.86 2.53 9.16
C TYR A 359 -9.12 1.94 7.94
N PRO A 360 -8.93 2.69 6.82
CA PRO A 360 -8.19 2.25 5.64
C PRO A 360 -6.67 2.25 5.92
N PRO A 361 -5.99 1.09 6.01
CA PRO A 361 -4.61 1.02 6.51
C PRO A 361 -3.54 1.12 5.42
N MET A 362 -3.91 1.01 4.13
CA MET A 362 -2.94 0.80 3.05
C MET A 362 -1.98 1.96 2.84
N SER A 363 -2.40 3.20 3.07
CA SER A 363 -1.52 4.38 3.00
C SER A 363 -0.39 4.30 4.04
N ALA A 364 -0.72 3.92 5.28
CA ALA A 364 0.28 3.74 6.35
C ALA A 364 1.20 2.55 6.05
N LEU A 365 0.63 1.42 5.61
CA LEU A 365 1.39 0.22 5.25
C LEU A 365 2.38 0.48 4.12
N LEU A 366 1.98 1.20 3.07
CA LEU A 366 2.84 1.54 1.94
C LEU A 366 4.06 2.36 2.39
N VAL A 367 3.84 3.40 3.20
CA VAL A 367 4.93 4.26 3.70
C VAL A 367 5.87 3.48 4.63
N LEU A 368 5.32 2.64 5.51
CA LEU A 368 6.12 1.78 6.39
C LEU A 368 6.94 0.75 5.59
N ALA A 369 6.35 0.12 4.57
CA ALA A 369 7.02 -0.85 3.72
C ALA A 369 8.16 -0.20 2.90
N LEU A 370 7.95 1.01 2.36
CA LEU A 370 8.99 1.77 1.68
C LEU A 370 10.14 2.13 2.63
N GLY A 371 9.82 2.58 3.84
CA GLY A 371 10.82 2.86 4.88
C GLY A 371 11.63 1.62 5.27
N ALA A 372 10.97 0.48 5.45
CA ALA A 372 11.60 -0.81 5.73
C ALA A 372 12.53 -1.25 4.59
N SER A 373 12.06 -1.18 3.34
CA SER A 373 12.82 -1.54 2.14
C SER A 373 14.09 -0.68 1.99
N MET A 374 13.96 0.64 2.16
CA MET A 374 15.12 1.54 2.13
C MET A 374 16.15 1.21 3.23
N ARG A 375 15.69 0.83 4.42
CA ARG A 375 16.57 0.43 5.52
C ARG A 375 17.30 -0.87 5.21
N ILE A 376 16.59 -1.89 4.70
CA ILE A 376 17.18 -3.17 4.30
C ILE A 376 18.22 -2.95 3.22
N LEU A 377 17.92 -2.17 2.19
CA LEU A 377 18.87 -1.85 1.12
C LEU A 377 20.12 -1.15 1.63
N ARG A 378 19.97 -0.19 2.55
CA ARG A 378 21.12 0.48 3.20
C ARG A 378 21.96 -0.50 4.02
N MET A 379 21.31 -1.41 4.75
CA MET A 379 22.00 -2.44 5.53
C MET A 379 22.79 -3.38 4.62
N LEU A 380 22.19 -3.90 3.55
CA LEU A 380 22.85 -4.77 2.57
C LEU A 380 24.05 -4.09 1.91
N ARG A 381 23.91 -2.80 1.52
CA ARG A 381 25.02 -2.02 0.95
C ARG A 381 26.17 -1.87 1.94
N ARG A 382 25.89 -1.58 3.22
CA ARG A 382 26.92 -1.48 4.27
C ARG A 382 27.63 -2.80 4.51
N THR A 383 26.87 -3.89 4.63
CA THR A 383 27.44 -5.24 4.81
C THR A 383 28.32 -5.62 3.62
N ARG A 384 27.87 -5.33 2.39
CA ARG A 384 28.67 -5.58 1.17
C ARG A 384 29.95 -4.73 1.16
N GLN A 385 29.89 -3.44 1.53
CA GLN A 385 31.07 -2.59 1.62
C GLN A 385 32.07 -3.08 2.68
N GLN A 386 31.58 -3.55 3.84
CA GLN A 386 32.41 -4.12 4.89
C GLN A 386 33.06 -5.45 4.47
N ALA A 387 32.34 -6.26 3.70
CA ALA A 387 32.83 -7.53 3.17
C ALA A 387 33.82 -7.35 2.01
N GLN A 388 33.96 -6.14 1.43
CA GLN A 388 34.86 -5.83 0.31
C GLN A 388 36.08 -5.01 0.67
N SER A 389 36.33 -4.76 1.97
CA SER A 389 37.53 -4.04 2.44
C SER A 389 38.37 -4.89 3.38
N ASP A 390 39.71 -4.71 3.32
CA ASP A 390 40.64 -5.29 4.27
C ASP A 390 40.55 -4.58 5.62
N ALA A 391 40.45 -5.34 6.71
CA ALA A 391 40.21 -4.79 8.04
C ALA A 391 41.44 -4.03 8.61
N LEU A 392 42.65 -4.35 8.21
CA LEU A 392 43.88 -3.74 8.71
C LEU A 392 44.19 -2.42 7.99
N THR A 393 44.10 -2.41 6.66
CA THR A 393 44.56 -1.30 5.81
C THR A 393 43.41 -0.42 5.30
N GLY A 394 42.15 -0.91 5.35
CA GLY A 394 41.00 -0.23 4.79
C GLY A 394 41.01 -0.13 3.26
N LEU A 395 41.91 -0.85 2.58
CA LEU A 395 41.93 -0.99 1.12
C LEU A 395 40.87 -1.96 0.65
N ALA A 396 40.67 -2.09 -0.67
CA ALA A 396 39.90 -3.19 -1.22
C ALA A 396 40.52 -4.54 -0.83
N ASN A 397 39.70 -5.55 -0.53
CA ASN A 397 40.21 -6.90 -0.31
C ASN A 397 40.27 -7.69 -1.63
N ARG A 398 40.71 -8.93 -1.57
CA ARG A 398 40.82 -9.84 -2.73
C ARG A 398 39.53 -9.96 -3.50
N THR A 399 38.41 -10.17 -2.82
CA THR A 399 37.08 -10.33 -3.48
C THR A 399 36.71 -9.10 -4.32
N LYS A 400 36.89 -7.89 -3.75
CA LYS A 400 36.63 -6.65 -4.49
C LYS A 400 37.61 -6.44 -5.63
N PHE A 401 38.88 -6.80 -5.46
CA PHE A 401 39.88 -6.72 -6.50
C PHE A 401 39.52 -7.61 -7.69
N ASP A 402 39.20 -8.86 -7.46
CA ASP A 402 38.84 -9.83 -8.52
C ASP A 402 37.61 -9.35 -9.31
N GLU A 403 36.53 -8.92 -8.63
CA GLU A 403 35.33 -8.35 -9.27
C GLU A 403 35.69 -7.13 -10.14
N TYR A 404 36.54 -6.26 -9.64
CA TYR A 404 36.88 -5.00 -10.29
C TYR A 404 37.85 -5.18 -11.47
N LEU A 405 38.82 -6.10 -11.35
CA LEU A 405 39.71 -6.48 -12.45
C LEU A 405 38.93 -6.99 -13.65
N GLU A 406 37.99 -7.89 -13.44
CA GLU A 406 37.13 -8.37 -14.51
C GLU A 406 36.28 -7.26 -15.16
N GLN A 407 35.74 -6.35 -14.35
CA GLN A 407 34.95 -5.22 -14.85
C GLN A 407 35.79 -4.28 -15.71
N GLU A 408 36.96 -3.87 -15.20
CA GLU A 408 37.86 -2.93 -15.90
C GLU A 408 38.49 -3.55 -17.15
N LEU A 409 38.75 -4.84 -17.14
CA LEU A 409 39.26 -5.54 -18.32
C LEU A 409 38.21 -5.59 -19.44
N ARG A 410 36.93 -5.81 -19.09
CA ARG A 410 35.82 -5.72 -20.09
C ARG A 410 35.68 -4.31 -20.65
N LEU A 411 35.84 -3.27 -19.83
CA LEU A 411 35.79 -1.87 -20.27
C LEU A 411 37.01 -1.49 -21.13
N SER A 412 38.21 -1.92 -20.76
CA SER A 412 39.44 -1.74 -21.48
C SER A 412 39.32 -2.29 -22.93
N ARG A 413 38.87 -3.52 -23.07
CA ARG A 413 38.62 -4.15 -24.38
C ARG A 413 37.64 -3.38 -25.22
N ARG A 414 36.49 -3.01 -24.62
CA ARG A 414 35.43 -2.27 -25.33
C ARG A 414 35.90 -0.91 -25.85
N ASN A 415 36.77 -0.25 -25.09
CA ASN A 415 37.22 1.11 -25.38
C ASN A 415 38.60 1.16 -26.10
N GLY A 416 39.27 0.02 -26.30
CA GLY A 416 40.59 -0.04 -26.88
C GLY A 416 41.65 0.63 -25.97
N GLN A 417 41.44 0.71 -24.65
CA GLN A 417 42.33 1.40 -23.71
C GLN A 417 43.18 0.40 -22.94
N ALA A 418 44.42 0.79 -22.60
CA ALA A 418 45.29 -0.06 -21.84
C ALA A 418 44.85 -0.19 -20.38
N LEU A 419 45.01 -1.39 -19.78
CA LEU A 419 44.79 -1.65 -18.36
C LEU A 419 46.09 -2.15 -17.73
N SER A 420 46.62 -1.43 -16.78
CA SER A 420 47.83 -1.84 -16.07
C SER A 420 47.53 -2.39 -14.68
N LEU A 421 48.14 -3.51 -14.35
CA LEU A 421 48.14 -4.13 -13.04
C LEU A 421 49.54 -4.13 -12.44
N LEU A 422 49.70 -3.60 -11.22
CA LEU A 422 50.88 -3.71 -10.42
C LEU A 422 50.58 -4.67 -9.26
N LEU A 423 51.35 -5.74 -9.13
CA LEU A 423 51.37 -6.60 -7.95
C LEU A 423 52.59 -6.27 -7.11
N LEU A 424 52.40 -6.12 -5.82
CA LEU A 424 53.43 -5.72 -4.89
C LEU A 424 53.50 -6.68 -3.72
N ASP A 425 54.69 -6.90 -3.22
CA ASP A 425 54.99 -7.73 -2.05
C ASP A 425 56.09 -7.09 -1.20
N VAL A 426 55.88 -7.08 0.12
CA VAL A 426 56.88 -6.49 1.06
C VAL A 426 58.04 -7.46 1.23
N ASP A 427 59.21 -7.04 0.83
CA ASP A 427 60.40 -7.88 0.88
C ASP A 427 60.75 -8.30 2.31
N HIS A 428 60.98 -9.60 2.50
CA HIS A 428 61.35 -10.19 3.77
C HIS A 428 60.37 -9.96 4.93
N PHE A 429 59.08 -9.72 4.65
CA PHE A 429 58.05 -9.39 5.64
C PHE A 429 57.98 -10.39 6.80
N LYS A 430 58.14 -11.70 6.54
CA LYS A 430 58.21 -12.70 7.59
C LYS A 430 59.39 -12.46 8.56
N LYS A 431 60.59 -12.15 8.06
CA LYS A 431 61.74 -11.84 8.92
C LYS A 431 61.51 -10.57 9.75
N LEU A 432 60.84 -9.59 9.20
CA LEU A 432 60.45 -8.37 9.90
C LEU A 432 59.51 -8.69 11.07
N ASN A 433 58.48 -9.49 10.84
CA ASN A 433 57.55 -9.95 11.89
C ASN A 433 58.28 -10.79 12.96
N ASP A 434 59.12 -11.72 12.53
CA ASP A 434 59.87 -12.59 13.45
C ASP A 434 60.85 -11.79 14.35
N GLY A 435 61.40 -10.69 13.83
CA GLY A 435 62.37 -9.84 14.56
C GLY A 435 61.75 -8.74 15.42
N LEU A 436 60.66 -8.12 14.98
CA LEU A 436 60.06 -6.92 15.59
C LEU A 436 58.62 -7.12 16.09
N GLY A 437 58.08 -8.29 15.85
CA GLY A 437 56.69 -8.64 16.21
C GLY A 437 55.65 -8.17 15.21
N HIS A 438 54.48 -8.82 15.25
CA HIS A 438 53.35 -8.53 14.36
C HIS A 438 52.86 -7.08 14.38
N PRO A 439 52.89 -6.33 15.52
CA PRO A 439 52.47 -4.93 15.51
C PRO A 439 53.31 -4.04 14.60
N ALA A 440 54.62 -4.32 14.49
CA ALA A 440 55.51 -3.58 13.61
C ALA A 440 55.24 -3.90 12.13
N GLY A 441 54.96 -5.17 11.81
CA GLY A 441 54.52 -5.57 10.48
C GLY A 441 53.19 -4.93 10.08
N ASP A 442 52.22 -4.89 10.99
CA ASP A 442 50.92 -4.24 10.75
C ASP A 442 51.07 -2.75 10.41
N GLU A 443 52.01 -2.06 11.05
CA GLU A 443 52.29 -0.64 10.78
C GLU A 443 52.93 -0.46 9.40
N VAL A 444 53.91 -1.32 9.03
CA VAL A 444 54.48 -1.33 7.67
C VAL A 444 53.38 -1.50 6.60
N LEU A 445 52.44 -2.42 6.82
CA LEU A 445 51.33 -2.65 5.88
C LEU A 445 50.41 -1.43 5.79
N ARG A 446 50.11 -0.72 6.90
CA ARG A 446 49.30 0.51 6.89
C ARG A 446 49.99 1.65 6.14
N GLU A 447 51.27 1.81 6.35
CA GLU A 447 52.05 2.86 5.67
C GLU A 447 52.18 2.57 4.17
N LEU A 448 52.48 1.32 3.78
CA LEU A 448 52.47 0.94 2.36
C LEU A 448 51.10 1.19 1.73
N ALA A 449 50.00 0.83 2.40
CA ALA A 449 48.63 1.11 1.94
C ALA A 449 48.40 2.63 1.74
N THR A 450 48.97 3.47 2.62
CA THR A 450 48.85 4.94 2.51
C THR A 450 49.60 5.47 1.30
N ILE A 451 50.83 4.96 1.06
CA ILE A 451 51.62 5.30 -0.14
C ILE A 451 50.84 4.93 -1.40
N LEU A 452 50.38 3.66 -1.50
CA LEU A 452 49.70 3.16 -2.67
C LEU A 452 48.43 3.96 -2.97
N ARG A 453 47.63 4.28 -1.94
CA ARG A 453 46.44 5.14 -2.05
C ARG A 453 46.78 6.55 -2.53
N GLY A 454 47.95 7.08 -2.12
CA GLY A 454 48.45 8.38 -2.55
C GLY A 454 48.88 8.42 -4.03
N ARG A 455 49.15 7.27 -4.66
CA ARG A 455 49.58 7.14 -6.06
C ARG A 455 48.45 6.76 -7.01
N ALA A 456 47.48 6.04 -6.54
CA ALA A 456 46.24 5.71 -7.28
C ALA A 456 45.16 6.77 -6.99
N ARG A 457 45.14 7.86 -7.76
CA ARG A 457 44.32 9.06 -7.48
C ARG A 457 43.11 9.23 -8.39
N ARG A 458 43.09 8.52 -9.50
CA ARG A 458 41.97 8.63 -10.44
C ARG A 458 40.74 7.90 -9.88
N PRO A 459 39.52 8.33 -10.20
CA PRO A 459 38.30 7.71 -9.67
C PRO A 459 38.17 6.21 -9.96
N ARG A 460 38.82 5.72 -11.03
CA ARG A 460 38.79 4.31 -11.45
C ARG A 460 40.04 3.53 -11.04
N ASP A 461 41.03 4.18 -10.42
CA ASP A 461 42.17 3.47 -9.84
C ASP A 461 41.71 2.66 -8.62
N LEU A 462 42.20 1.43 -8.47
CA LEU A 462 41.92 0.60 -7.31
C LEU A 462 43.21 0.15 -6.65
N VAL A 463 43.27 0.31 -5.33
CA VAL A 463 44.29 -0.29 -4.50
C VAL A 463 43.67 -1.36 -3.62
N ALA A 464 44.25 -2.55 -3.63
CA ALA A 464 43.76 -3.69 -2.87
C ALA A 464 44.91 -4.33 -2.05
N ARG A 465 44.53 -4.96 -0.92
CA ARG A 465 45.37 -5.93 -0.24
C ARG A 465 44.81 -7.32 -0.52
N LEU A 466 45.65 -8.16 -1.12
CA LEU A 466 45.21 -9.50 -1.56
C LEU A 466 45.31 -10.53 -0.43
N GLY A 467 46.20 -10.34 0.50
CA GLY A 467 46.42 -11.16 1.69
C GLY A 467 47.84 -11.03 2.21
N GLY A 468 48.06 -11.26 3.49
CA GLY A 468 49.41 -11.16 4.07
C GLY A 468 50.13 -9.83 3.76
N ASP A 469 51.23 -9.90 3.02
CA ASP A 469 52.06 -8.79 2.56
C ASP A 469 51.85 -8.42 1.08
N GLU A 470 50.87 -9.01 0.42
CA GLU A 470 50.59 -8.81 -1.00
C GLU A 470 49.55 -7.70 -1.25
N PHE A 471 49.88 -6.80 -2.16
CA PHE A 471 49.04 -5.70 -2.61
C PHE A 471 48.90 -5.67 -4.13
N ALA A 472 47.81 -5.09 -4.59
CA ALA A 472 47.55 -4.83 -6.00
C ALA A 472 47.13 -3.39 -6.24
N VAL A 473 47.64 -2.81 -7.34
CA VAL A 473 47.20 -1.50 -7.85
C VAL A 473 46.75 -1.69 -9.27
N LEU A 474 45.45 -1.47 -9.50
CA LEU A 474 44.82 -1.55 -10.81
C LEU A 474 44.64 -0.14 -11.37
N LEU A 475 45.17 0.09 -12.54
CA LEU A 475 45.27 1.41 -13.19
C LEU A 475 44.63 1.36 -14.59
N PRO A 476 43.33 1.63 -14.71
CA PRO A 476 42.68 1.75 -16.00
C PRO A 476 43.25 2.90 -16.83
N GLU A 477 43.19 2.75 -18.16
CA GLU A 477 43.68 3.78 -19.12
C GLU A 477 45.11 4.22 -18.86
N THR A 478 45.96 3.27 -18.44
CA THR A 478 47.36 3.56 -18.08
C THR A 478 48.27 2.72 -18.95
N THR A 479 49.20 3.40 -19.64
CA THR A 479 50.19 2.76 -20.54
C THR A 479 51.32 2.07 -19.73
N PRO A 480 52.07 1.11 -20.33
CA PRO A 480 53.20 0.46 -19.66
C PRO A 480 54.21 1.44 -19.10
N GLN A 481 54.51 2.51 -19.82
CA GLN A 481 55.48 3.55 -19.39
C GLN A 481 54.96 4.33 -18.18
N ALA A 482 53.67 4.69 -18.19
CA ALA A 482 53.08 5.39 -17.05
C ALA A 482 52.98 4.48 -15.81
N ALA A 483 52.67 3.20 -15.97
CA ALA A 483 52.64 2.22 -14.89
C ALA A 483 54.06 2.03 -14.27
N ALA A 484 55.09 1.94 -15.11
CA ALA A 484 56.49 1.85 -14.66
C ALA A 484 56.92 3.12 -13.90
N ALA A 485 56.52 4.31 -14.33
CA ALA A 485 56.77 5.56 -13.64
C ALA A 485 56.09 5.60 -12.25
N ILE A 486 54.86 5.10 -12.14
CA ILE A 486 54.13 4.97 -10.86
C ILE A 486 54.90 4.00 -9.94
N ALA A 487 55.34 2.84 -10.43
CA ALA A 487 56.10 1.88 -9.65
C ALA A 487 57.43 2.48 -9.14
N THR A 488 58.15 3.23 -9.98
CA THR A 488 59.36 3.95 -9.57
C THR A 488 59.05 4.94 -8.45
N THR A 489 57.95 5.68 -8.56
CA THR A 489 57.57 6.64 -7.53
C THR A 489 57.20 5.95 -6.21
N ILE A 490 56.57 4.78 -6.27
CA ILE A 490 56.28 3.95 -5.08
C ILE A 490 57.58 3.55 -4.38
N HIS A 491 58.61 3.11 -5.13
CA HIS A 491 59.93 2.78 -4.53
C HIS A 491 60.56 3.98 -3.83
N VAL A 492 60.51 5.17 -4.43
CA VAL A 492 61.01 6.41 -3.84
C VAL A 492 60.28 6.75 -2.54
N ASP A 493 58.94 6.62 -2.54
CA ASP A 493 58.15 6.90 -1.34
C ASP A 493 58.43 5.92 -0.21
N VAL A 494 58.56 4.62 -0.52
CA VAL A 494 58.95 3.59 0.46
C VAL A 494 60.34 3.89 1.04
N ALA A 495 61.30 4.24 0.21
CA ALA A 495 62.65 4.62 0.65
C ALA A 495 62.63 5.87 1.55
N ASN A 496 61.82 6.88 1.20
CA ASN A 496 61.71 8.11 1.98
C ASN A 496 61.01 7.91 3.34
N LEU A 497 60.14 6.91 3.48
CA LEU A 497 59.53 6.55 4.77
C LEU A 497 60.59 6.09 5.78
N SER A 498 61.52 5.27 5.33
CA SER A 498 62.63 4.78 6.16
C SER A 498 63.54 5.90 6.66
N SER A 499 63.48 7.09 6.05
CA SER A 499 64.29 8.26 6.39
C SER A 499 63.61 9.29 7.28
N ARG A 500 62.27 9.14 7.54
CA ARG A 500 61.48 10.08 8.34
C ARG A 500 61.55 9.75 9.85
N SER A 501 62.49 10.37 10.54
CA SER A 501 62.54 10.40 12.01
C SER A 501 61.49 11.36 12.56
N GLY A 502 60.28 10.85 12.84
CA GLY A 502 59.20 11.74 13.35
C GLY A 502 57.90 11.08 13.77
N SER A 503 57.70 9.80 13.57
CA SER A 503 56.52 9.07 14.07
C SER A 503 56.76 8.52 15.48
N HIS A 504 55.69 8.43 16.30
CA HIS A 504 55.74 7.93 17.68
C HIS A 504 56.26 6.47 17.82
N VAL A 505 56.38 5.75 16.70
CA VAL A 505 56.99 4.42 16.59
C VAL A 505 57.96 4.47 15.41
N PRO A 506 59.27 4.21 15.62
CA PRO A 506 60.25 4.15 14.52
C PRO A 506 59.88 2.97 13.61
N LEU A 507 59.47 3.27 12.37
CA LEU A 507 59.22 2.26 11.35
C LEU A 507 60.54 1.60 10.96
N PRO A 508 60.62 0.27 10.95
CA PRO A 508 61.80 -0.42 10.44
C PRO A 508 61.94 -0.16 8.94
N PRO A 509 63.17 -0.04 8.42
CA PRO A 509 63.38 0.07 6.99
C PRO A 509 62.85 -1.21 6.29
N PHE A 510 62.04 -1.02 5.28
CA PHE A 510 61.51 -2.09 4.44
C PHE A 510 61.59 -1.72 2.97
N THR A 511 61.53 -2.70 2.11
CA THR A 511 61.45 -2.55 0.66
C THR A 511 60.28 -3.37 0.11
N ALA A 512 59.92 -3.14 -1.11
CA ALA A 512 58.90 -3.91 -1.79
C ALA A 512 59.40 -4.32 -3.19
N SER A 513 58.97 -5.46 -3.66
CA SER A 513 59.15 -5.89 -5.06
C SER A 513 57.84 -5.65 -5.81
N ILE A 514 57.92 -5.22 -7.08
CA ILE A 514 56.74 -4.87 -7.90
C ILE A 514 56.79 -5.60 -9.24
N GLY A 515 55.73 -6.33 -9.56
CA GLY A 515 55.50 -6.90 -10.88
C GLY A 515 54.46 -6.06 -11.62
N ILE A 516 54.73 -5.72 -12.87
CA ILE A 516 53.88 -4.88 -13.71
C ILE A 516 53.47 -5.66 -14.94
N HIS A 517 52.17 -5.68 -15.20
CA HIS A 517 51.62 -6.12 -16.49
C HIS A 517 50.63 -5.11 -17.03
N THR A 518 50.64 -4.87 -18.34
CA THR A 518 49.68 -4.00 -19.02
C THR A 518 49.02 -4.78 -20.13
N SER A 519 47.71 -5.02 -19.97
CA SER A 519 46.90 -5.67 -20.98
C SER A 519 46.58 -4.69 -22.11
N GLN A 520 46.92 -5.10 -23.31
CA GLN A 520 46.61 -4.42 -24.58
C GLN A 520 45.96 -5.40 -25.60
N ASN A 521 45.80 -6.67 -25.18
CA ASN A 521 45.27 -7.72 -26.03
C ASN A 521 43.79 -7.99 -25.67
N GLU A 522 42.93 -8.06 -26.67
CA GLU A 522 41.49 -8.32 -26.46
C GLU A 522 41.17 -9.74 -25.97
N GLU A 523 42.12 -10.68 -26.09
CA GLU A 523 41.93 -12.09 -25.72
C GLU A 523 42.35 -12.43 -24.27
N GLU A 524 43.14 -11.56 -23.59
CA GLU A 524 43.64 -11.85 -22.22
C GLU A 524 42.47 -11.94 -21.21
N THR A 525 42.41 -13.01 -20.42
CA THR A 525 41.46 -13.12 -19.30
C THR A 525 41.99 -12.36 -18.05
N ALA A 526 41.14 -12.13 -17.04
CA ALA A 526 41.57 -11.55 -15.76
C ALA A 526 42.62 -12.43 -15.06
N ALA A 527 42.52 -13.77 -15.26
CA ALA A 527 43.51 -14.70 -14.75
C ALA A 527 44.86 -14.54 -15.44
N ASP A 528 44.89 -14.36 -16.78
CA ASP A 528 46.12 -14.14 -17.54
C ASP A 528 46.79 -12.83 -17.13
N VAL A 529 46.01 -11.74 -16.98
CA VAL A 529 46.55 -10.44 -16.53
C VAL A 529 47.19 -10.54 -15.15
N PHE A 530 46.51 -11.29 -14.24
CA PHE A 530 47.07 -11.52 -12.90
C PHE A 530 48.33 -12.38 -12.96
N GLU A 531 48.31 -13.49 -13.68
CA GLU A 531 49.46 -14.41 -13.83
C GLU A 531 50.69 -13.70 -14.44
N GLN A 532 50.50 -12.87 -15.46
CA GLN A 532 51.60 -12.12 -16.07
C GLN A 532 52.22 -11.09 -15.11
N ALA A 533 51.37 -10.40 -14.30
CA ALA A 533 51.87 -9.51 -13.27
C ALA A 533 52.62 -10.25 -12.14
N ASP A 534 52.11 -11.44 -11.74
CA ASP A 534 52.74 -12.28 -10.74
C ASP A 534 54.10 -12.83 -11.23
N ASN A 535 54.18 -13.29 -12.47
CA ASN A 535 55.41 -13.70 -13.12
C ASN A 535 56.45 -12.56 -13.15
N ALA A 536 56.01 -11.32 -13.39
CA ALA A 536 56.89 -10.16 -13.32
C ALA A 536 57.37 -9.88 -11.88
N LEU A 537 56.47 -10.01 -10.88
CA LEU A 537 56.80 -9.87 -9.46
C LEU A 537 57.83 -10.93 -9.03
N TYR A 538 57.62 -12.17 -9.46
CA TYR A 538 58.59 -13.25 -9.19
C TYR A 538 59.99 -12.95 -9.74
N LYS A 539 60.08 -12.41 -10.98
CA LYS A 539 61.35 -11.98 -11.58
C LYS A 539 61.97 -10.84 -10.76
N ALA A 540 61.20 -9.87 -10.24
CA ALA A 540 61.70 -8.82 -9.37
C ALA A 540 62.31 -9.37 -8.09
N LYS A 541 61.67 -10.36 -7.47
CA LYS A 541 62.18 -11.03 -6.27
C LYS A 541 63.47 -11.83 -6.55
N GLN A 542 63.57 -12.54 -7.68
CA GLN A 542 64.77 -13.30 -8.07
C GLN A 542 65.93 -12.38 -8.43
N ALA A 543 65.70 -11.26 -9.06
CA ALA A 543 66.73 -10.30 -9.48
C ALA A 543 67.35 -9.51 -8.32
N GLY A 544 67.00 -9.81 -7.05
CA GLY A 544 67.56 -9.20 -5.86
C GLY A 544 66.63 -8.28 -5.09
N ARG A 545 65.30 -8.34 -5.37
CA ARG A 545 64.27 -7.55 -4.67
C ARG A 545 64.42 -6.02 -4.82
N ASN A 546 63.60 -5.25 -4.09
CA ASN A 546 63.59 -3.78 -4.10
C ASN A 546 63.60 -3.18 -5.51
N ARG A 547 62.81 -3.73 -6.41
CA ARG A 547 62.75 -3.30 -7.82
C ARG A 547 61.41 -3.67 -8.45
N SER A 548 61.16 -3.08 -9.60
CA SER A 548 60.01 -3.42 -10.44
C SER A 548 60.46 -4.14 -11.72
N PHE A 549 59.65 -5.13 -12.14
CA PHE A 549 59.78 -5.78 -13.44
C PHE A 549 58.48 -5.61 -14.20
N SER A 550 58.62 -5.33 -15.52
CA SER A 550 57.46 -5.28 -16.41
C SER A 550 57.43 -6.53 -17.28
N HIS A 551 56.29 -7.20 -17.36
CA HIS A 551 56.07 -8.23 -18.38
C HIS A 551 55.83 -7.53 -19.71
N THR A 552 56.86 -7.45 -20.56
CA THR A 552 56.75 -7.06 -21.97
C THR A 552 56.46 -8.33 -22.76
N GLY A 553 55.19 -8.45 -23.30
CA GLY A 553 54.90 -9.45 -24.31
C GLY A 553 55.91 -9.26 -25.47
N GLU A 554 56.66 -10.32 -25.80
CA GLU A 554 57.62 -10.32 -26.88
C GLU A 554 56.96 -9.97 -28.23
N ARG A 555 57.05 -8.70 -28.63
CA ARG A 555 57.18 -8.33 -30.04
C ARG A 555 58.58 -7.74 -30.19
N GLY A 556 59.47 -8.56 -30.75
CA GLY A 556 60.81 -8.16 -31.06
C GLY A 556 60.84 -6.86 -31.88
N PHE A 557 61.39 -5.81 -31.28
CA PHE A 557 62.06 -4.75 -32.04
C PHE A 557 63.49 -5.18 -32.21
N ALA A 558 63.82 -5.79 -33.39
CA ALA A 558 65.16 -5.85 -33.86
C ALA A 558 65.67 -4.41 -34.01
N GLN A 559 66.69 -4.02 -33.21
CA GLN A 559 67.47 -2.81 -33.49
C GLN A 559 68.24 -3.05 -34.77
N GLY A 560 68.03 -2.23 -35.82
CA GLY A 560 68.92 -1.94 -36.89
C GLY A 560 69.62 -0.62 -36.63
#